data_68a518516015fb821412528eb760fd64
#
_entry.id   68a518516015fb821412528eb760fd64
#
_cell.length_a   1.000
_cell.length_b   1.000
_cell.length_c   1.000
_cell.angle_alpha   90.00
_cell.angle_beta   90.00
_cell.angle_gamma   90.00
#
_symmetry.space_group_name_H-M   'P 1'
#
loop_
_entity.id
_entity.type
_entity.pdbx_description
1 polymer ?
#
loop_
_entity_poly.entity_id
_entity_poly.type
_entity_poly.pdbx_seq_one_letter_code
_entity_poly.pdbx_strand_id
1 'polypeptide(L)'
;MKNIAIIGGGLSGVCCAYYLDKFSGINSKKFNIDLIEKDLEFAKNKFGKFQYGQEIYDNGWHGSVSEQGALFYLIIELGLHRYLMRSSDTKKVFYTTEGIKYLPEKMLYGYPLDKSELLLSDLFTFKEKISILYNMHNTLEDENIQQLTVEEFFKENLNEHIYIKLIEPLLTSHYGSEVSLQNMVSLMPELSFLTIQREDISKVLQEMYNRKVVDNITIGSEYRLKFTLKSFVETLESNFSDKVFLETHRKVEKIEKQDDRYLVYSNGSIYEYDYVILTLNHNSFLPWFDNDSKVKEFYNHLNYVSNIVVTFVFKREELHINREIGEIIFPSDASKYVTKLEYVRNKWIDIKMSGIQIVRAFVNRQDAVKILTNKTDEEIRDLLIEEMREVHGFVGNIERYYVSRINNNYRFCDNYYNDNINEFNEYIKEKYPNLYIIGNSKKATNIENTILEAKETAKEILESIK
;
A
#
# COMPACT_ATOMS: atom_id res chain seq x y z
N MET A 1 -25.59 -25.14 -12.06
CA MET A 1 -24.25 -24.84 -11.58
C MET A 1 -23.97 -23.40 -11.96
N LYS A 2 -23.55 -22.56 -11.03
CA LYS A 2 -23.27 -21.15 -11.33
C LYS A 2 -21.84 -20.98 -11.83
N ASN A 3 -21.61 -20.04 -12.74
CA ASN A 3 -20.30 -19.72 -13.26
C ASN A 3 -19.90 -18.32 -12.81
N ILE A 4 -18.71 -18.18 -12.24
CA ILE A 4 -18.17 -16.93 -11.71
C ILE A 4 -16.93 -16.57 -12.50
N ALA A 5 -16.89 -15.38 -13.10
CA ALA A 5 -15.68 -14.85 -13.70
C ALA A 5 -15.01 -13.86 -12.71
N ILE A 6 -13.73 -14.05 -12.43
CA ILE A 6 -12.88 -13.07 -11.76
C ILE A 6 -11.90 -12.54 -12.81
N ILE A 7 -12.07 -11.27 -13.18
CA ILE A 7 -11.30 -10.65 -14.25
C ILE A 7 -10.19 -9.80 -13.63
N GLY A 8 -8.94 -10.27 -13.77
CA GLY A 8 -7.74 -9.71 -13.21
C GLY A 8 -7.08 -10.62 -12.19
N GLY A 9 -5.88 -11.11 -12.51
CA GLY A 9 -5.10 -12.02 -11.69
C GLY A 9 -4.16 -11.33 -10.69
N GLY A 10 -4.48 -10.09 -10.28
CA GLY A 10 -3.80 -9.40 -9.19
C GLY A 10 -4.13 -10.00 -7.82
N LEU A 11 -3.54 -9.46 -6.74
CA LEU A 11 -3.78 -9.96 -5.38
C LEU A 11 -5.28 -9.99 -5.02
N SER A 12 -6.04 -8.97 -5.42
CA SER A 12 -7.50 -8.92 -5.20
C SER A 12 -8.22 -10.12 -5.81
N GLY A 13 -7.90 -10.44 -7.08
CA GLY A 13 -8.52 -11.56 -7.80
C GLY A 13 -8.14 -12.92 -7.22
N VAL A 14 -6.84 -13.12 -6.93
CA VAL A 14 -6.34 -14.38 -6.34
C VAL A 14 -6.93 -14.60 -4.94
N CYS A 15 -6.97 -13.55 -4.09
CA CYS A 15 -7.61 -13.66 -2.76
C CYS A 15 -9.12 -13.91 -2.87
N CYS A 16 -9.80 -13.27 -3.81
CA CYS A 16 -11.25 -13.49 -4.00
C CYS A 16 -11.54 -14.93 -4.44
N ALA A 17 -10.76 -15.45 -5.40
CA ALA A 17 -10.84 -16.85 -5.83
C ALA A 17 -10.61 -17.81 -4.65
N TYR A 18 -9.56 -17.55 -3.86
CA TYR A 18 -9.23 -18.35 -2.68
C TYR A 18 -10.38 -18.40 -1.65
N TYR A 19 -10.96 -17.26 -1.30
CA TYR A 19 -12.03 -17.24 -0.32
C TYR A 19 -13.35 -17.80 -0.86
N LEU A 20 -13.68 -17.59 -2.15
CA LEU A 20 -14.82 -18.24 -2.78
C LEU A 20 -14.68 -19.75 -2.75
N ASP A 21 -13.52 -20.27 -3.16
CA ASP A 21 -13.26 -21.70 -3.16
C ASP A 21 -13.30 -22.29 -1.76
N LYS A 22 -12.58 -21.69 -0.81
CA LYS A 22 -12.55 -22.14 0.58
C LYS A 22 -13.92 -22.17 1.25
N PHE A 23 -14.67 -21.08 1.13
CA PHE A 23 -15.99 -20.99 1.77
C PHE A 23 -17.04 -21.87 1.09
N SER A 24 -16.84 -22.16 -0.20
CA SER A 24 -17.73 -23.09 -0.94
C SER A 24 -17.64 -24.52 -0.44
N GLY A 25 -16.44 -24.96 -0.08
CA GLY A 25 -16.23 -26.30 0.48
C GLY A 25 -17.01 -26.52 1.78
N ILE A 26 -17.17 -25.48 2.60
CA ILE A 26 -17.96 -25.53 3.83
C ILE A 26 -19.46 -25.61 3.54
N ASN A 27 -19.93 -24.97 2.47
CA ASN A 27 -21.36 -24.78 2.18
C ASN A 27 -21.91 -25.73 1.10
N SER A 28 -21.14 -26.68 0.60
CA SER A 28 -21.52 -27.63 -0.48
C SER A 28 -22.10 -26.98 -1.76
N LYS A 29 -21.85 -25.69 -1.97
CA LYS A 29 -22.36 -24.95 -3.14
C LYS A 29 -21.62 -25.33 -4.40
N LYS A 30 -22.37 -25.59 -5.48
CA LYS A 30 -21.80 -26.00 -6.78
C LYS A 30 -21.67 -24.79 -7.71
N PHE A 31 -20.47 -24.32 -7.92
CA PHE A 31 -20.13 -23.32 -8.91
C PHE A 31 -18.70 -23.54 -9.43
N ASN A 32 -18.41 -22.94 -10.58
CA ASN A 32 -17.08 -22.87 -11.15
C ASN A 32 -16.57 -21.44 -11.05
N ILE A 33 -15.26 -21.25 -10.90
CA ILE A 33 -14.58 -19.98 -10.85
C ILE A 33 -13.55 -19.96 -11.97
N ASP A 34 -13.67 -19.02 -12.89
CA ASP A 34 -12.63 -18.73 -13.87
C ASP A 34 -11.86 -17.49 -13.39
N LEU A 35 -10.61 -17.68 -12.98
CA LEU A 35 -9.68 -16.59 -12.66
C LEU A 35 -8.90 -16.23 -13.93
N ILE A 36 -9.25 -15.09 -14.52
CA ILE A 36 -8.82 -14.67 -15.85
C ILE A 36 -7.73 -13.61 -15.76
N GLU A 37 -6.57 -13.88 -16.38
CA GLU A 37 -5.43 -12.95 -16.45
C GLU A 37 -4.91 -12.83 -17.89
N LYS A 38 -4.64 -11.59 -18.32
CA LYS A 38 -4.09 -11.32 -19.67
C LYS A 38 -2.62 -11.73 -19.81
N ASP A 39 -1.87 -11.66 -18.71
CA ASP A 39 -0.45 -11.97 -18.67
C ASP A 39 -0.23 -13.48 -18.43
N LEU A 40 1.02 -13.92 -18.58
CA LEU A 40 1.43 -15.33 -18.35
C LEU A 40 1.32 -15.76 -16.89
N GLU A 41 1.44 -14.80 -15.97
CA GLU A 41 1.56 -15.04 -14.55
C GLU A 41 0.66 -14.11 -13.77
N PHE A 42 0.08 -14.63 -12.69
CA PHE A 42 -0.70 -13.82 -11.75
C PHE A 42 0.19 -12.89 -10.94
N ALA A 43 -0.35 -11.74 -10.55
CA ALA A 43 0.29 -10.72 -9.71
C ALA A 43 1.66 -10.20 -10.21
N LYS A 44 1.98 -10.34 -11.51
CA LYS A 44 3.27 -9.97 -12.09
C LYS A 44 3.62 -8.49 -11.91
N ASN A 45 2.65 -7.60 -12.05
CA ASN A 45 2.91 -6.16 -12.15
C ASN A 45 3.35 -5.50 -10.83
N LYS A 46 2.87 -6.00 -9.68
CA LYS A 46 3.19 -5.41 -8.36
C LYS A 46 4.27 -6.17 -7.60
N PHE A 47 4.39 -7.47 -7.84
CA PHE A 47 5.28 -8.35 -7.08
C PHE A 47 6.38 -8.92 -7.97
N GLY A 48 7.20 -8.02 -8.52
CA GLY A 48 8.37 -8.43 -9.27
C GLY A 48 9.43 -9.06 -8.36
N LYS A 49 10.20 -10.00 -8.91
CA LYS A 49 11.32 -10.64 -8.23
C LYS A 49 12.58 -10.61 -9.09
N PHE A 50 13.73 -10.59 -8.46
CA PHE A 50 15.01 -10.79 -9.13
C PHE A 50 15.86 -11.83 -8.41
N GLN A 51 16.77 -12.41 -9.15
CA GLN A 51 17.72 -13.38 -8.61
C GLN A 51 19.13 -12.77 -8.57
N TYR A 52 19.80 -12.93 -7.43
CA TYR A 52 21.21 -12.63 -7.29
C TYR A 52 21.92 -13.82 -6.64
N GLY A 53 22.83 -14.45 -7.36
CA GLY A 53 23.41 -15.73 -6.95
C GLY A 53 22.33 -16.84 -6.88
N GLN A 54 22.21 -17.47 -5.72
CA GLN A 54 21.20 -18.51 -5.46
C GLN A 54 19.95 -17.95 -4.75
N GLU A 55 19.92 -16.67 -4.41
CA GLU A 55 18.85 -16.04 -3.65
C GLU A 55 17.90 -15.26 -4.54
N ILE A 56 16.61 -15.21 -4.14
CA ILE A 56 15.56 -14.47 -4.83
C ILE A 56 15.02 -13.38 -3.91
N TYR A 57 14.90 -12.19 -4.46
CA TYR A 57 14.46 -10.99 -3.73
C TYR A 57 13.31 -10.30 -4.44
N ASP A 58 12.46 -9.59 -3.68
CA ASP A 58 11.52 -8.64 -4.27
C ASP A 58 12.28 -7.47 -4.90
N ASN A 59 11.94 -7.09 -6.14
CA ASN A 59 12.60 -5.99 -6.86
C ASN A 59 11.92 -4.64 -6.68
N GLY A 60 10.88 -4.56 -5.91
CA GLY A 60 10.13 -3.35 -5.66
C GLY A 60 9.54 -3.36 -4.26
N TRP A 61 8.23 -3.28 -4.22
CA TRP A 61 7.49 -3.29 -2.97
C TRP A 61 7.57 -4.65 -2.30
N HIS A 62 7.88 -4.65 -1.01
CA HIS A 62 7.63 -5.81 -0.15
C HIS A 62 6.56 -5.41 0.86
N GLY A 63 5.56 -6.26 1.06
CA GLY A 63 4.54 -6.00 2.06
C GLY A 63 5.13 -6.13 3.46
N SER A 64 5.07 -5.09 4.28
CA SER A 64 5.13 -5.30 5.71
C SER A 64 3.81 -5.90 6.18
N VAL A 65 3.91 -6.78 7.14
CA VAL A 65 2.78 -7.49 7.73
C VAL A 65 2.58 -6.93 9.13
N SER A 66 1.42 -6.32 9.38
CA SER A 66 1.04 -5.88 10.71
C SER A 66 0.53 -7.06 11.54
N GLU A 67 0.93 -7.16 12.80
CA GLU A 67 0.26 -8.08 13.74
C GLU A 67 -1.25 -7.75 13.80
N GLN A 68 -2.08 -8.79 13.68
CA GLN A 68 -3.55 -8.68 13.65
C GLN A 68 -4.15 -8.13 12.34
N GLY A 69 -3.34 -7.85 11.31
CA GLY A 69 -3.83 -7.51 9.98
C GLY A 69 -4.41 -8.71 9.20
N ALA A 70 -5.14 -8.43 8.13
CA ALA A 70 -5.74 -9.47 7.29
C ALA A 70 -4.69 -10.36 6.63
N LEU A 71 -3.55 -9.78 6.23
CA LEU A 71 -2.43 -10.53 5.67
C LEU A 71 -1.82 -11.48 6.71
N PHE A 72 -1.68 -11.02 7.96
CA PHE A 72 -1.17 -11.85 9.06
C PHE A 72 -2.06 -13.08 9.29
N TYR A 73 -3.38 -12.87 9.37
CA TYR A 73 -4.32 -13.98 9.52
C TYR A 73 -4.33 -14.91 8.31
N LEU A 74 -4.20 -14.40 7.09
CA LEU A 74 -4.13 -15.22 5.88
C LEU A 74 -2.84 -16.06 5.85
N ILE A 75 -1.71 -15.50 6.30
CA ILE A 75 -0.44 -16.22 6.45
C ILE A 75 -0.58 -17.37 7.47
N ILE A 76 -1.25 -17.13 8.61
CA ILE A 76 -1.51 -18.18 9.61
C ILE A 76 -2.42 -19.25 9.01
N GLU A 77 -3.48 -18.86 8.33
CA GLU A 77 -4.45 -19.74 7.70
C GLU A 77 -3.81 -20.68 6.67
N LEU A 78 -2.80 -20.20 5.95
CA LEU A 78 -2.00 -20.98 5.00
C LEU A 78 -0.88 -21.81 5.65
N GLY A 79 -0.74 -21.76 6.98
CA GLY A 79 0.32 -22.48 7.72
C GLY A 79 1.72 -21.88 7.51
N LEU A 80 1.81 -20.64 7.00
CA LEU A 80 3.06 -19.96 6.64
C LEU A 80 3.68 -19.15 7.79
N HIS A 81 3.08 -19.17 9.01
CA HIS A 81 3.54 -18.37 10.17
C HIS A 81 5.02 -18.60 10.52
N ARG A 82 5.56 -19.81 10.32
CA ARG A 82 6.99 -20.14 10.53
C ARG A 82 7.94 -19.39 9.58
N TYR A 83 7.43 -18.80 8.53
CA TYR A 83 8.18 -18.00 7.58
C TYR A 83 8.03 -16.50 7.81
N LEU A 84 7.31 -16.09 8.86
CA LEU A 84 7.31 -14.69 9.29
C LEU A 84 8.65 -14.34 9.91
N MET A 85 9.14 -13.19 9.53
CA MET A 85 10.39 -12.62 10.01
C MET A 85 10.10 -11.23 10.56
N ARG A 86 10.52 -10.97 11.77
CA ARG A 86 10.43 -9.65 12.39
C ARG A 86 11.58 -8.76 11.92
N SER A 87 11.31 -7.45 11.75
CA SER A 87 12.34 -6.48 11.50
C SER A 87 13.30 -6.37 12.70
N SER A 88 14.54 -5.99 12.43
CA SER A 88 15.49 -5.64 13.46
C SER A 88 15.10 -4.33 14.14
N ASP A 89 15.60 -4.09 15.34
CA ASP A 89 15.41 -2.85 16.08
C ASP A 89 16.32 -1.71 15.49
N THR A 90 16.21 -1.53 14.16
CA THR A 90 16.92 -0.45 13.47
C THR A 90 16.12 0.84 13.53
N LYS A 91 16.86 1.96 13.55
CA LYS A 91 16.28 3.29 13.65
C LYS A 91 15.80 3.80 12.31
N LYS A 92 14.71 4.57 12.33
CA LYS A 92 14.30 5.47 11.26
C LYS A 92 14.90 6.84 11.57
N VAL A 93 15.54 7.44 10.58
CA VAL A 93 16.18 8.75 10.73
C VAL A 93 15.73 9.70 9.63
N PHE A 94 15.82 10.99 9.91
CA PHE A 94 15.61 12.02 8.91
C PHE A 94 16.94 12.50 8.37
N TYR A 95 17.01 12.73 7.09
CA TYR A 95 18.09 13.48 6.47
C TYR A 95 17.62 14.92 6.28
N THR A 96 18.29 15.84 6.94
CA THR A 96 18.01 17.28 6.85
C THR A 96 19.22 18.00 6.24
N THR A 97 19.08 19.26 5.93
CA THR A 97 20.18 20.11 5.47
C THR A 97 21.33 20.22 6.49
N GLU A 98 21.07 19.88 7.76
CA GLU A 98 22.06 19.82 8.84
C GLU A 98 22.64 18.41 9.05
N GLY A 99 22.23 17.42 8.24
CA GLY A 99 22.65 16.03 8.34
C GLY A 99 21.59 15.10 8.92
N ILE A 100 22.01 13.93 9.39
CA ILE A 100 21.12 12.90 9.93
C ILE A 100 20.63 13.31 11.33
N LYS A 101 19.30 13.28 11.51
CA LYS A 101 18.61 13.52 12.78
C LYS A 101 17.78 12.30 13.17
N TYR A 102 17.82 11.94 14.45
CA TYR A 102 17.09 10.80 14.98
C TYR A 102 15.69 11.19 15.42
N LEU A 103 14.70 10.38 15.00
CA LEU A 103 13.33 10.50 15.49
C LEU A 103 13.26 10.02 16.95
N PRO A 104 12.42 10.65 17.79
CA PRO A 104 12.01 10.05 19.04
C PRO A 104 11.44 8.63 18.82
N GLU A 105 11.82 7.68 19.65
CA GLU A 105 11.45 6.27 19.44
C GLU A 105 9.95 6.02 19.59
N LYS A 106 9.29 6.76 20.47
CA LYS A 106 7.86 6.62 20.75
C LYS A 106 7.11 7.82 20.21
N MET A 107 6.79 7.77 18.91
CA MET A 107 5.93 8.74 18.23
C MET A 107 4.76 8.03 17.55
N LEU A 108 3.60 8.66 17.60
CA LEU A 108 2.42 8.24 16.86
C LEU A 108 1.91 9.42 16.02
N TYR A 109 1.85 9.25 14.70
CA TYR A 109 1.46 10.32 13.77
C TYR A 109 2.16 11.66 13.99
N GLY A 110 3.43 11.63 14.35
CA GLY A 110 4.21 12.83 14.63
C GLY A 110 4.03 13.41 16.05
N TYR A 111 3.13 12.86 16.86
CA TYR A 111 2.99 13.23 18.26
C TYR A 111 3.85 12.30 19.14
N PRO A 112 4.72 12.84 20.00
CA PRO A 112 5.53 12.03 20.91
C PRO A 112 4.66 11.43 22.01
N LEU A 113 4.80 10.13 22.25
CA LEU A 113 4.20 9.44 23.38
C LEU A 113 5.03 9.59 24.67
N ASP A 114 6.29 9.97 24.52
CA ASP A 114 7.20 10.26 25.63
C ASP A 114 7.77 11.68 25.48
N LYS A 115 7.37 12.56 26.41
CA LYS A 115 7.80 13.97 26.42
C LYS A 115 9.33 14.10 26.62
N SER A 116 9.96 13.18 27.33
CA SER A 116 11.41 13.24 27.57
C SER A 116 12.20 12.96 26.29
N GLU A 117 11.76 12.04 25.45
CA GLU A 117 12.39 11.76 24.15
C GLU A 117 12.27 12.96 23.21
N LEU A 118 11.13 13.65 23.20
CA LEU A 118 10.97 14.88 22.43
C LEU A 118 11.94 15.95 22.89
N LEU A 119 12.08 16.15 24.21
CA LEU A 119 12.97 17.18 24.77
C LEU A 119 14.44 16.89 24.45
N LEU A 120 14.83 15.63 24.40
CA LEU A 120 16.20 15.21 24.07
C LEU A 120 16.48 15.17 22.57
N SER A 121 15.45 15.13 21.72
CA SER A 121 15.62 15.07 20.26
C SER A 121 16.35 16.31 19.72
N ASP A 122 17.27 16.10 18.79
CA ASP A 122 17.98 17.14 18.05
C ASP A 122 17.29 17.53 16.72
N LEU A 123 16.20 16.84 16.39
CA LEU A 123 15.39 17.13 15.22
C LEU A 123 14.64 18.46 15.33
N PHE A 124 14.27 18.86 16.55
CA PHE A 124 13.42 20.01 16.83
C PHE A 124 14.16 21.10 17.56
N THR A 125 13.91 22.35 17.18
CA THR A 125 14.28 23.52 17.96
C THR A 125 13.47 23.59 19.25
N PHE A 126 13.96 24.35 20.25
CA PHE A 126 13.23 24.54 21.51
C PHE A 126 11.80 25.08 21.32
N LYS A 127 11.63 26.01 20.37
CA LYS A 127 10.30 26.58 20.07
C LYS A 127 9.34 25.52 19.48
N GLU A 128 9.85 24.65 18.59
CA GLU A 128 9.06 23.56 18.00
C GLU A 128 8.65 22.55 19.07
N LYS A 129 9.58 22.18 19.98
CA LYS A 129 9.28 21.27 21.10
C LYS A 129 8.15 21.81 21.97
N ILE A 130 8.22 23.10 22.35
CA ILE A 130 7.15 23.75 23.12
C ILE A 130 5.83 23.78 22.35
N SER A 131 5.86 24.09 21.05
CA SER A 131 4.65 24.09 20.20
C SER A 131 4.01 22.71 20.14
N ILE A 132 4.80 21.66 19.92
CA ILE A 132 4.30 20.28 19.89
C ILE A 132 3.68 19.92 21.25
N LEU A 133 4.37 20.18 22.36
CA LEU A 133 3.87 19.88 23.70
C LEU A 133 2.59 20.65 24.05
N TYR A 134 2.49 21.90 23.63
CA TYR A 134 1.29 22.72 23.84
C TYR A 134 0.10 22.14 23.06
N ASN A 135 0.30 21.86 21.80
CA ASN A 135 -0.77 21.37 20.91
C ASN A 135 -1.23 19.94 21.23
N MET A 136 -0.38 19.12 21.89
CA MET A 136 -0.80 17.80 22.36
C MET A 136 -1.93 17.84 23.41
N HIS A 137 -2.11 18.96 24.08
CA HIS A 137 -3.16 19.14 25.08
C HIS A 137 -4.39 19.84 24.54
N ASN A 138 -4.42 20.16 23.25
CA ASN A 138 -5.62 20.70 22.62
C ASN A 138 -6.68 19.60 22.49
N THR A 139 -7.91 19.99 22.68
CA THR A 139 -9.08 19.21 22.30
C THR A 139 -9.47 19.58 20.89
N LEU A 140 -9.74 18.58 20.05
CA LEU A 140 -10.23 18.82 18.71
C LEU A 140 -11.75 19.02 18.78
N GLU A 141 -12.20 20.25 18.55
CA GLU A 141 -13.64 20.59 18.54
C GLU A 141 -14.19 20.73 17.11
N ASP A 142 -13.43 20.30 16.10
CA ASP A 142 -13.81 20.56 14.71
C ASP A 142 -14.93 19.61 14.27
N GLU A 143 -16.12 20.17 14.06
CA GLU A 143 -17.28 19.46 13.48
C GLU A 143 -17.02 19.03 12.03
N ASN A 144 -16.01 19.60 11.36
CA ASN A 144 -15.67 19.35 9.96
C ASN A 144 -14.51 18.36 9.74
N ILE A 145 -14.03 17.69 10.78
CA ILE A 145 -12.88 16.77 10.68
C ILE A 145 -13.01 15.74 9.54
N GLN A 146 -14.26 15.36 9.23
CA GLN A 146 -14.57 14.42 8.16
C GLN A 146 -14.18 14.94 6.76
N GLN A 147 -14.04 16.24 6.62
CA GLN A 147 -13.74 16.92 5.36
C GLN A 147 -12.29 17.41 5.27
N LEU A 148 -11.53 17.38 6.36
CA LEU A 148 -10.15 17.86 6.38
C LEU A 148 -9.20 16.92 5.63
N THR A 149 -8.31 17.52 4.86
CA THR A 149 -7.13 16.82 4.35
C THR A 149 -6.11 16.62 5.47
N VAL A 150 -5.17 15.70 5.26
CA VAL A 150 -4.04 15.48 6.19
C VAL A 150 -3.25 16.76 6.40
N GLU A 151 -3.02 17.54 5.34
CA GLU A 151 -2.30 18.80 5.42
C GLU A 151 -3.03 19.83 6.27
N GLU A 152 -4.32 20.07 5.99
CA GLU A 152 -5.16 21.01 6.75
C GLU A 152 -5.18 20.62 8.24
N PHE A 153 -5.49 19.35 8.54
CA PHE A 153 -5.54 18.87 9.91
C PHE A 153 -4.25 19.14 10.70
N PHE A 154 -3.10 18.74 10.14
CA PHE A 154 -1.84 18.88 10.87
C PHE A 154 -1.30 20.32 10.89
N LYS A 155 -1.56 21.13 9.86
CA LYS A 155 -1.18 22.55 9.88
C LYS A 155 -1.97 23.33 10.94
N GLU A 156 -3.23 23.05 11.11
CA GLU A 156 -4.06 23.66 12.15
C GLU A 156 -3.65 23.24 13.56
N ASN A 157 -3.35 21.94 13.75
CA ASN A 157 -3.07 21.38 15.05
C ASN A 157 -1.60 21.43 15.49
N LEU A 158 -0.63 21.48 14.56
CA LEU A 158 0.80 21.53 14.89
C LEU A 158 1.51 22.78 14.36
N ASN A 159 1.15 23.29 13.25
CA ASN A 159 1.62 24.37 12.40
C ASN A 159 2.31 23.89 11.11
N GLU A 160 2.38 24.79 10.13
CA GLU A 160 2.91 24.49 8.80
C GLU A 160 4.37 24.00 8.81
N HIS A 161 5.22 24.61 9.64
CA HIS A 161 6.63 24.26 9.67
C HIS A 161 6.87 22.84 10.19
N ILE A 162 6.15 22.41 11.24
CA ILE A 162 6.22 21.05 11.76
C ILE A 162 5.61 20.06 10.77
N TYR A 163 4.53 20.45 10.09
CA TYR A 163 3.95 19.63 9.05
C TYR A 163 4.96 19.29 7.94
N ILE A 164 5.59 20.29 7.35
CA ILE A 164 6.56 20.10 6.25
C ILE A 164 7.82 19.35 6.71
N LYS A 165 8.32 19.67 7.90
CA LYS A 165 9.57 19.13 8.43
C LYS A 165 9.44 17.68 8.92
N LEU A 166 8.30 17.31 9.50
CA LEU A 166 8.11 16.04 10.19
C LEU A 166 6.98 15.20 9.60
N ILE A 167 5.76 15.78 9.57
CA ILE A 167 4.54 15.00 9.35
C ILE A 167 4.44 14.51 7.92
N GLU A 168 4.55 15.41 6.94
CA GLU A 168 4.48 15.05 5.52
C GLU A 168 5.50 13.98 5.15
N PRO A 169 6.82 14.14 5.43
CA PRO A 169 7.78 13.13 5.04
C PRO A 169 7.61 11.81 5.80
N LEU A 170 7.24 11.84 7.08
CA LEU A 170 6.98 10.64 7.88
C LEU A 170 5.81 9.84 7.32
N LEU A 171 4.67 10.49 7.12
CA LEU A 171 3.46 9.83 6.63
C LEU A 171 3.58 9.41 5.16
N THR A 172 4.19 10.25 4.29
CA THR A 172 4.48 9.90 2.89
C THR A 172 5.40 8.67 2.81
N SER A 173 6.40 8.59 3.69
CA SER A 173 7.26 7.40 3.80
C SER A 173 6.50 6.16 4.29
N HIS A 174 5.62 6.32 5.27
CA HIS A 174 4.86 5.22 5.89
C HIS A 174 3.80 4.66 4.93
N TYR A 175 2.96 5.53 4.38
CA TYR A 175 1.89 5.12 3.46
C TYR A 175 2.38 4.85 2.03
N GLY A 176 3.64 5.20 1.72
CA GLY A 176 4.21 5.03 0.39
C GLY A 176 3.55 5.90 -0.68
N SER A 177 2.94 7.02 -0.28
CA SER A 177 2.31 7.99 -1.16
C SER A 177 2.29 9.37 -0.54
N GLU A 178 2.21 10.38 -1.40
CA GLU A 178 1.92 11.74 -0.96
C GLU A 178 0.58 11.79 -0.21
N VAL A 179 0.60 12.40 0.98
CA VAL A 179 -0.55 12.38 1.90
C VAL A 179 -1.28 13.72 1.99
N SER A 180 -0.68 14.81 1.51
CA SER A 180 -1.16 16.18 1.70
C SER A 180 -2.64 16.38 1.35
N LEU A 181 -3.04 15.91 0.17
CA LEU A 181 -4.40 16.06 -0.36
C LEU A 181 -5.34 14.90 0.00
N GLN A 182 -4.88 13.92 0.78
CA GLN A 182 -5.73 12.81 1.20
C GLN A 182 -6.60 13.22 2.38
N ASN A 183 -7.83 12.72 2.42
CA ASN A 183 -8.74 12.94 3.55
C ASN A 183 -8.17 12.27 4.80
N MET A 184 -8.09 13.01 5.89
CA MET A 184 -7.46 12.60 7.13
C MET A 184 -8.13 11.36 7.74
N VAL A 185 -9.46 11.35 7.82
CA VAL A 185 -10.22 10.24 8.42
C VAL A 185 -10.15 8.97 7.57
N SER A 186 -10.08 9.11 6.25
CA SER A 186 -9.96 7.97 5.34
C SER A 186 -8.58 7.32 5.39
N LEU A 187 -7.53 8.12 5.59
CA LEU A 187 -6.16 7.62 5.70
C LEU A 187 -5.84 7.10 7.10
N MET A 188 -6.35 7.77 8.12
CA MET A 188 -6.12 7.53 9.55
C MET A 188 -7.45 7.49 10.30
N PRO A 189 -8.33 6.50 10.03
CA PRO A 189 -9.67 6.44 10.59
C PRO A 189 -9.69 6.42 12.13
N GLU A 190 -8.64 5.91 12.75
CA GLU A 190 -8.47 5.89 14.20
C GLU A 190 -8.37 7.31 14.80
N LEU A 191 -7.89 8.30 14.06
CA LEU A 191 -7.85 9.69 14.54
C LEU A 191 -9.22 10.34 14.60
N SER A 192 -10.23 9.80 13.91
CA SER A 192 -11.60 10.30 14.02
C SER A 192 -12.17 10.18 15.43
N PHE A 193 -11.66 9.24 16.24
CA PHE A 193 -12.05 9.10 17.65
C PHE A 193 -11.62 10.29 18.51
N LEU A 194 -10.57 11.03 18.10
CA LEU A 194 -10.09 12.21 18.81
C LEU A 194 -11.18 13.29 18.95
N THR A 195 -12.00 13.45 17.93
CA THR A 195 -13.07 14.47 17.90
C THR A 195 -14.34 14.03 18.62
N ILE A 196 -14.63 12.73 18.62
CA ILE A 196 -15.84 12.20 19.27
C ILE A 196 -15.74 12.29 20.80
N GLN A 197 -14.54 12.08 21.35
CA GLN A 197 -14.35 12.00 22.79
C GLN A 197 -14.08 13.35 23.46
N ARG A 198 -13.77 14.42 22.70
CA ARG A 198 -13.35 15.73 23.20
C ARG A 198 -12.27 15.66 24.28
N GLU A 199 -11.41 14.65 24.17
CA GLU A 199 -10.31 14.44 25.09
C GLU A 199 -9.00 15.01 24.57
N ASP A 200 -8.05 15.19 25.46
CA ASP A 200 -6.68 15.57 25.18
C ASP A 200 -6.05 14.56 24.19
N ILE A 201 -5.53 15.06 23.08
CA ILE A 201 -4.91 14.25 22.00
C ILE A 201 -3.89 13.25 22.59
N SER A 202 -3.07 13.70 23.56
CA SER A 202 -2.04 12.84 24.14
C SER A 202 -2.61 11.63 24.88
N LYS A 203 -3.76 11.76 25.54
CA LYS A 203 -4.41 10.65 26.23
C LYS A 203 -4.98 9.64 25.27
N VAL A 204 -5.68 10.12 24.23
CA VAL A 204 -6.27 9.22 23.22
C VAL A 204 -5.17 8.45 22.47
N LEU A 205 -4.12 9.15 22.03
CA LEU A 205 -2.99 8.49 21.36
C LEU A 205 -2.28 7.47 22.27
N GLN A 206 -2.13 7.76 23.56
CA GLN A 206 -1.55 6.82 24.53
C GLN A 206 -2.45 5.59 24.73
N GLU A 207 -3.77 5.75 24.77
CA GLU A 207 -4.69 4.62 24.81
C GLU A 207 -4.64 3.77 23.55
N MET A 208 -4.64 4.39 22.37
CA MET A 208 -4.54 3.68 21.10
C MET A 208 -3.25 2.87 21.02
N TYR A 209 -2.14 3.44 21.44
CA TYR A 209 -0.85 2.75 21.52
C TYR A 209 -0.89 1.58 22.50
N ASN A 210 -1.42 1.77 23.71
CA ASN A 210 -1.52 0.73 24.74
C ASN A 210 -2.43 -0.42 24.32
N ARG A 211 -3.51 -0.11 23.59
CA ARG A 211 -4.45 -1.12 23.06
C ARG A 211 -3.97 -1.77 21.77
N LYS A 212 -2.81 -1.38 21.24
CA LYS A 212 -2.27 -1.84 19.96
C LYS A 212 -3.27 -1.67 18.79
N VAL A 213 -4.07 -0.62 18.83
CA VAL A 213 -5.01 -0.26 17.76
C VAL A 213 -4.24 0.24 16.53
N VAL A 214 -3.09 0.84 16.77
CA VAL A 214 -2.19 1.36 15.72
C VAL A 214 -0.78 0.84 15.93
N ASP A 215 -0.10 0.57 14.83
CA ASP A 215 1.31 0.21 14.84
C ASP A 215 2.17 1.44 15.09
N ASN A 216 3.29 1.25 15.77
CA ASN A 216 4.27 2.31 15.94
C ASN A 216 4.94 2.62 14.60
N ILE A 217 4.71 3.82 14.06
CA ILE A 217 5.27 4.26 12.78
C ILE A 217 6.80 4.44 12.86
N THR A 218 7.36 4.64 14.04
CA THR A 218 8.76 5.02 14.22
C THR A 218 9.72 3.89 14.55
N ILE A 219 9.25 2.77 15.12
CA ILE A 219 10.11 1.64 15.47
C ILE A 219 9.57 0.34 14.89
N GLY A 220 10.47 -0.43 14.31
CA GLY A 220 10.21 -1.65 13.62
C GLY A 220 9.61 -2.77 14.45
N SER A 221 8.29 -2.84 14.50
CA SER A 221 7.55 -4.07 14.79
C SER A 221 6.97 -4.67 13.50
N GLU A 222 7.63 -4.37 12.38
CA GLU A 222 7.19 -4.86 11.08
C GLU A 222 7.57 -6.33 10.91
N TYR A 223 6.68 -7.09 10.28
CA TYR A 223 6.94 -8.45 9.85
C TYR A 223 6.99 -8.53 8.33
N ARG A 224 7.67 -9.50 7.79
CA ARG A 224 7.62 -9.89 6.39
C ARG A 224 7.72 -11.40 6.25
N LEU A 225 7.37 -11.91 5.08
CA LEU A 225 7.68 -13.29 4.73
C LEU A 225 9.16 -13.43 4.35
N LYS A 226 9.79 -14.58 4.69
CA LYS A 226 11.17 -14.92 4.30
C LYS A 226 11.33 -15.13 2.79
N PHE A 227 10.23 -15.26 2.08
CA PHE A 227 10.16 -15.40 0.62
C PHE A 227 9.39 -14.21 0.02
N THR A 228 9.41 -14.12 -1.31
CA THR A 228 8.81 -12.99 -2.02
C THR A 228 7.29 -12.98 -1.95
N LEU A 229 6.66 -11.81 -2.08
CA LEU A 229 5.20 -11.71 -2.21
C LEU A 229 4.68 -12.45 -3.44
N LYS A 230 5.48 -12.57 -4.50
CA LYS A 230 5.13 -13.42 -5.65
C LYS A 230 4.97 -14.87 -5.22
N SER A 231 5.90 -15.41 -4.42
CA SER A 231 5.80 -16.78 -3.90
C SER A 231 4.63 -16.97 -2.92
N PHE A 232 4.22 -15.93 -2.21
CA PHE A 232 2.99 -15.95 -1.42
C PHE A 232 1.75 -16.13 -2.33
N VAL A 233 1.66 -15.38 -3.43
CA VAL A 233 0.57 -15.56 -4.41
C VAL A 233 0.59 -16.95 -5.02
N GLU A 234 1.75 -17.46 -5.42
CA GLU A 234 1.93 -18.83 -5.91
C GLU A 234 1.47 -19.89 -4.88
N THR A 235 1.64 -19.61 -3.59
CA THR A 235 1.10 -20.48 -2.53
C THR A 235 -0.41 -20.44 -2.45
N LEU A 236 -1.04 -19.27 -2.62
CA LEU A 236 -2.51 -19.17 -2.71
C LEU A 236 -3.04 -19.98 -3.89
N GLU A 237 -2.42 -19.83 -5.07
CA GLU A 237 -2.77 -20.58 -6.28
C GLU A 237 -2.69 -22.10 -6.07
N SER A 238 -1.65 -22.57 -5.39
CA SER A 238 -1.45 -23.99 -5.10
C SER A 238 -2.47 -24.60 -4.12
N ASN A 239 -3.23 -23.77 -3.43
CA ASN A 239 -4.31 -24.17 -2.52
C ASN A 239 -5.70 -24.21 -3.18
N PHE A 240 -5.82 -23.86 -4.46
CA PHE A 240 -7.10 -23.93 -5.15
C PHE A 240 -7.55 -25.37 -5.38
N SER A 241 -8.86 -25.61 -5.23
CA SER A 241 -9.48 -26.87 -5.63
C SER A 241 -9.72 -26.93 -7.14
N ASP A 242 -10.21 -28.04 -7.63
CA ASP A 242 -10.62 -28.29 -9.03
C ASP A 242 -11.77 -27.43 -9.53
N LYS A 243 -12.36 -26.61 -8.66
CA LYS A 243 -13.42 -25.64 -9.03
C LYS A 243 -12.86 -24.33 -9.59
N VAL A 244 -11.58 -24.03 -9.36
CA VAL A 244 -10.92 -22.81 -9.82
C VAL A 244 -10.10 -23.10 -11.06
N PHE A 245 -10.50 -22.53 -12.17
CA PHE A 245 -9.81 -22.60 -13.44
C PHE A 245 -8.90 -21.38 -13.62
N LEU A 246 -7.62 -21.62 -13.80
CA LEU A 246 -6.62 -20.56 -13.99
C LEU A 246 -6.45 -20.28 -15.48
N GLU A 247 -6.97 -19.15 -15.93
CA GLU A 247 -7.02 -18.74 -17.33
C GLU A 247 -6.01 -17.61 -17.60
N THR A 248 -4.73 -17.97 -17.82
CA THR A 248 -3.68 -17.03 -18.22
C THR A 248 -3.69 -16.79 -19.72
N HIS A 249 -3.00 -15.74 -20.22
CA HIS A 249 -3.03 -15.31 -21.62
C HIS A 249 -4.43 -15.01 -22.17
N ARG A 250 -5.38 -14.77 -21.29
CA ARG A 250 -6.75 -14.54 -21.65
C ARG A 250 -7.13 -13.07 -21.36
N LYS A 251 -7.02 -12.24 -22.38
CA LYS A 251 -7.40 -10.84 -22.28
C LYS A 251 -8.91 -10.69 -22.46
N VAL A 252 -9.58 -10.14 -21.46
CA VAL A 252 -10.97 -9.71 -21.60
C VAL A 252 -11.00 -8.38 -22.34
N GLU A 253 -11.81 -8.30 -23.37
CA GLU A 253 -11.95 -7.14 -24.26
C GLU A 253 -13.19 -6.33 -23.92
N LYS A 254 -14.25 -7.00 -23.44
CA LYS A 254 -15.53 -6.38 -23.13
C LYS A 254 -16.36 -7.30 -22.23
N ILE A 255 -17.26 -6.70 -21.46
CA ILE A 255 -18.37 -7.40 -20.80
C ILE A 255 -19.69 -6.75 -21.23
N GLU A 256 -20.74 -7.54 -21.35
CA GLU A 256 -22.09 -7.07 -21.60
C GLU A 256 -23.06 -7.79 -20.68
N LYS A 257 -23.99 -7.03 -20.09
CA LYS A 257 -25.11 -7.62 -19.35
C LYS A 257 -26.20 -8.06 -20.33
N GLN A 258 -26.58 -9.32 -20.25
CA GLN A 258 -27.70 -9.89 -20.99
C GLN A 258 -28.63 -10.61 -20.01
N ASP A 259 -29.81 -10.05 -19.82
CA ASP A 259 -30.79 -10.52 -18.83
C ASP A 259 -30.16 -10.63 -17.42
N ASP A 260 -30.13 -11.84 -16.83
CA ASP A 260 -29.54 -12.12 -15.51
C ASP A 260 -28.08 -12.61 -15.56
N ARG A 261 -27.43 -12.55 -16.73
CA ARG A 261 -26.06 -13.03 -16.96
C ARG A 261 -25.19 -11.98 -17.59
N TYR A 262 -23.91 -12.30 -17.66
CA TYR A 262 -22.88 -11.50 -18.32
C TYR A 262 -22.21 -12.28 -19.44
N LEU A 263 -22.11 -11.64 -20.59
CA LEU A 263 -21.28 -12.09 -21.71
C LEU A 263 -19.89 -11.47 -21.56
N VAL A 264 -18.87 -12.31 -21.48
CA VAL A 264 -17.47 -11.91 -21.40
C VAL A 264 -16.80 -12.24 -22.73
N TYR A 265 -16.36 -11.21 -23.44
CA TYR A 265 -15.67 -11.30 -24.71
C TYR A 265 -14.16 -11.42 -24.46
N SER A 266 -13.55 -12.45 -24.95
CA SER A 266 -12.13 -12.72 -24.73
C SER A 266 -11.53 -13.56 -25.83
N ASN A 267 -10.44 -13.08 -26.44
CA ASN A 267 -9.70 -13.77 -27.49
C ASN A 267 -10.60 -14.27 -28.64
N GLY A 268 -11.59 -13.43 -29.07
CA GLY A 268 -12.54 -13.75 -30.13
C GLY A 268 -13.65 -14.75 -29.78
N SER A 269 -13.74 -15.17 -28.52
CA SER A 269 -14.79 -16.07 -28.01
C SER A 269 -15.67 -15.34 -27.01
N ILE A 270 -16.92 -15.85 -26.83
CA ILE A 270 -17.89 -15.31 -25.90
C ILE A 270 -18.18 -16.38 -24.85
N TYR A 271 -18.12 -15.99 -23.58
CA TYR A 271 -18.38 -16.86 -22.44
C TYR A 271 -19.49 -16.26 -21.57
N GLU A 272 -20.32 -17.12 -21.02
CA GLU A 272 -21.45 -16.71 -20.18
C GLU A 272 -21.16 -16.96 -18.70
N TYR A 273 -21.41 -15.94 -17.86
CA TYR A 273 -21.23 -16.02 -16.42
C TYR A 273 -22.46 -15.49 -15.67
N ASP A 274 -22.73 -16.11 -14.52
CA ASP A 274 -23.79 -15.66 -13.60
C ASP A 274 -23.30 -14.49 -12.71
N TYR A 275 -22.00 -14.46 -12.42
CA TYR A 275 -21.34 -13.43 -11.62
C TYR A 275 -20.04 -12.99 -12.30
N VAL A 276 -19.77 -11.69 -12.22
CA VAL A 276 -18.51 -11.09 -12.72
C VAL A 276 -17.89 -10.24 -11.62
N ILE A 277 -16.62 -10.45 -11.37
CA ILE A 277 -15.83 -9.69 -10.39
C ILE A 277 -14.70 -9.01 -11.13
N LEU A 278 -14.70 -7.67 -11.16
CA LEU A 278 -13.66 -6.85 -11.76
C LEU A 278 -12.64 -6.50 -10.69
N THR A 279 -11.40 -6.96 -10.89
CA THR A 279 -10.26 -6.67 -9.99
C THR A 279 -9.15 -5.92 -10.72
N LEU A 280 -9.52 -5.32 -11.86
CA LEU A 280 -8.65 -4.56 -12.74
C LEU A 280 -8.51 -3.11 -12.27
N ASN A 281 -7.48 -2.42 -12.77
CA ASN A 281 -7.46 -0.96 -12.74
C ASN A 281 -8.62 -0.42 -13.61
N HIS A 282 -9.29 0.64 -13.13
CA HIS A 282 -10.47 1.21 -13.79
C HIS A 282 -10.24 1.57 -15.27
N ASN A 283 -9.05 2.06 -15.64
CA ASN A 283 -8.71 2.37 -17.02
C ASN A 283 -8.85 1.17 -17.97
N SER A 284 -8.75 -0.06 -17.45
CA SER A 284 -8.88 -1.27 -18.25
C SER A 284 -10.33 -1.66 -18.54
N PHE A 285 -11.24 -1.36 -17.64
CA PHE A 285 -12.66 -1.74 -17.79
C PHE A 285 -13.61 -0.56 -18.05
N LEU A 286 -13.20 0.68 -17.81
CA LEU A 286 -14.03 1.86 -18.03
C LEU A 286 -14.58 1.95 -19.47
N PRO A 287 -13.82 1.58 -20.53
CA PRO A 287 -14.35 1.52 -21.89
C PRO A 287 -15.52 0.55 -22.06
N TRP A 288 -15.67 -0.46 -21.18
CA TRP A 288 -16.79 -1.40 -21.25
C TRP A 288 -18.12 -0.78 -20.81
N PHE A 289 -18.05 0.36 -20.13
CA PHE A 289 -19.19 1.15 -19.64
C PHE A 289 -19.39 2.45 -20.44
N ASP A 290 -19.01 2.47 -21.74
CA ASP A 290 -19.04 3.68 -22.56
C ASP A 290 -20.41 4.34 -22.66
N ASN A 291 -21.48 3.57 -22.56
CA ASN A 291 -22.85 4.05 -22.57
C ASN A 291 -23.40 4.40 -21.16
N ASP A 292 -22.55 4.36 -20.13
CA ASP A 292 -22.92 4.66 -18.76
C ASP A 292 -22.22 5.91 -18.24
N SER A 293 -22.94 7.04 -18.29
CA SER A 293 -22.40 8.33 -17.87
C SER A 293 -22.06 8.38 -16.37
N LYS A 294 -22.84 7.70 -15.51
CA LYS A 294 -22.57 7.69 -14.05
C LYS A 294 -21.31 6.95 -13.71
N VAL A 295 -21.04 5.80 -14.33
CA VAL A 295 -19.80 5.05 -14.15
C VAL A 295 -18.61 5.88 -14.61
N LYS A 296 -18.71 6.52 -15.79
CA LYS A 296 -17.65 7.38 -16.31
C LYS A 296 -17.41 8.58 -15.41
N GLU A 297 -18.45 9.27 -14.99
CA GLU A 297 -18.37 10.44 -14.12
C GLU A 297 -17.64 10.09 -12.81
N PHE A 298 -18.06 9.01 -12.14
CA PHE A 298 -17.41 8.57 -10.90
C PHE A 298 -15.92 8.34 -11.09
N TYR A 299 -15.51 7.54 -12.07
CA TYR A 299 -14.11 7.19 -12.27
C TYR A 299 -13.24 8.34 -12.80
N ASN A 300 -13.79 9.25 -13.60
CA ASN A 300 -13.06 10.41 -14.14
C ASN A 300 -12.70 11.44 -13.07
N HIS A 301 -13.41 11.47 -11.94
CA HIS A 301 -13.09 12.35 -10.81
C HIS A 301 -12.12 11.71 -9.80
N LEU A 302 -11.82 10.41 -9.93
CA LEU A 302 -10.90 9.75 -9.01
C LEU A 302 -9.44 10.03 -9.38
N ASN A 303 -8.70 10.43 -8.37
CA ASN A 303 -7.25 10.59 -8.45
C ASN A 303 -6.54 9.31 -8.04
N TYR A 304 -5.42 9.01 -8.70
CA TYR A 304 -4.62 7.82 -8.42
C TYR A 304 -3.18 8.19 -8.16
N VAL A 305 -2.57 7.45 -7.25
CA VAL A 305 -1.17 7.57 -6.88
C VAL A 305 -0.32 6.63 -7.72
N SER A 306 0.76 7.14 -8.24
CA SER A 306 1.82 6.34 -8.88
C SER A 306 3.10 6.43 -8.06
N ASN A 307 3.92 5.40 -8.11
CA ASN A 307 5.17 5.31 -7.36
C ASN A 307 6.28 4.77 -8.26
N ILE A 308 7.50 5.14 -7.93
CA ILE A 308 8.70 4.51 -8.48
C ILE A 308 9.53 3.99 -7.31
N VAL A 309 9.97 2.74 -7.42
CA VAL A 309 10.91 2.14 -6.47
C VAL A 309 12.12 1.66 -7.25
N VAL A 310 13.29 2.14 -6.88
CA VAL A 310 14.54 1.65 -7.47
C VAL A 310 15.28 0.83 -6.44
N THR A 311 15.50 -0.44 -6.76
CA THR A 311 16.26 -1.36 -5.94
C THR A 311 17.70 -1.41 -6.46
N PHE A 312 18.65 -0.97 -5.65
CA PHE A 312 20.07 -1.01 -5.94
C PHE A 312 20.72 -2.17 -5.20
N VAL A 313 21.61 -2.87 -5.89
CA VAL A 313 22.47 -3.91 -5.31
C VAL A 313 23.90 -3.43 -5.32
N PHE A 314 24.54 -3.42 -4.16
CA PHE A 314 25.93 -3.01 -3.96
C PHE A 314 26.74 -4.12 -3.34
N LYS A 315 28.05 -4.14 -3.55
CA LYS A 315 28.96 -4.90 -2.70
C LYS A 315 28.97 -4.28 -1.31
N ARG A 316 28.91 -5.13 -0.30
CA ARG A 316 28.84 -4.68 1.10
C ARG A 316 30.05 -3.86 1.52
N GLU A 317 31.23 -4.18 1.01
CA GLU A 317 32.49 -3.50 1.30
C GLU A 317 32.55 -2.08 0.72
N GLU A 318 31.72 -1.79 -0.29
CA GLU A 318 31.66 -0.48 -0.95
C GLU A 318 30.67 0.48 -0.30
N LEU A 319 29.91 0.00 0.71
CA LEU A 319 28.87 0.77 1.38
C LEU A 319 29.11 0.88 2.88
N HIS A 320 29.58 2.03 3.31
CA HIS A 320 29.73 2.36 4.73
C HIS A 320 28.43 2.92 5.30
N ILE A 321 27.48 2.04 5.62
CA ILE A 321 26.20 2.42 6.23
C ILE A 321 26.22 2.04 7.70
N ASN A 322 25.80 2.98 8.56
CA ASN A 322 25.57 2.68 9.97
C ASN A 322 24.53 1.55 10.10
N ARG A 323 24.92 0.46 10.75
CA ARG A 323 24.06 -0.74 10.90
C ARG A 323 22.83 -0.51 11.77
N GLU A 324 22.83 0.53 12.57
CA GLU A 324 21.67 0.90 13.39
C GLU A 324 20.57 1.59 12.59
N ILE A 325 20.86 2.06 11.36
CA ILE A 325 19.90 2.74 10.50
C ILE A 325 19.27 1.74 9.54
N GLY A 326 17.96 1.57 9.64
CA GLY A 326 17.15 0.76 8.72
C GLY A 326 16.54 1.57 7.60
N GLU A 327 16.13 2.80 7.89
CA GLU A 327 15.47 3.69 6.95
C GLU A 327 15.96 5.14 7.13
N ILE A 328 16.10 5.86 6.01
CA ILE A 328 16.31 7.29 5.98
C ILE A 328 15.15 7.95 5.27
N ILE A 329 14.52 8.91 5.91
CA ILE A 329 13.37 9.67 5.40
C ILE A 329 13.86 11.06 4.97
N PHE A 330 13.37 11.55 3.83
CA PHE A 330 13.76 12.82 3.24
C PHE A 330 12.58 13.80 3.22
N PRO A 331 12.68 14.91 3.98
CA PRO A 331 11.82 16.06 3.75
C PRO A 331 11.98 16.62 2.33
N SER A 332 10.97 17.33 1.84
CA SER A 332 10.94 17.85 0.48
C SER A 332 12.01 18.90 0.17
N ASP A 333 12.54 19.57 1.20
CA ASP A 333 13.63 20.54 1.09
C ASP A 333 15.02 19.88 1.06
N ALA A 334 15.13 18.61 1.47
CA ALA A 334 16.38 17.87 1.53
C ALA A 334 16.60 16.90 0.36
N SER A 335 15.55 16.56 -0.41
CA SER A 335 15.65 15.68 -1.57
C SER A 335 14.57 15.99 -2.59
N LYS A 336 14.96 16.08 -3.86
CA LYS A 336 14.06 16.37 -4.99
C LYS A 336 13.22 15.15 -5.40
N TYR A 337 13.83 13.97 -5.41
CA TYR A 337 13.19 12.75 -5.92
C TYR A 337 12.94 11.74 -4.81
N VAL A 338 13.95 11.43 -4.01
CA VAL A 338 13.89 10.37 -3.00
C VAL A 338 13.07 10.82 -1.79
N THR A 339 12.08 10.02 -1.41
CA THR A 339 11.30 10.23 -0.18
C THR A 339 11.79 9.35 0.96
N LYS A 340 12.33 8.18 0.63
CA LYS A 340 12.86 7.22 1.60
C LYS A 340 13.93 6.34 0.98
N LEU A 341 14.98 6.04 1.77
CA LEU A 341 15.88 4.92 1.53
C LEU A 341 15.62 3.83 2.58
N GLU A 342 15.60 2.58 2.13
CA GLU A 342 15.56 1.40 3.00
C GLU A 342 16.82 0.57 2.82
N TYR A 343 17.50 0.28 3.92
CA TYR A 343 18.66 -0.62 3.96
C TYR A 343 18.19 -2.02 4.33
N VAL A 344 17.87 -2.80 3.32
CA VAL A 344 17.17 -4.09 3.48
C VAL A 344 17.88 -5.04 4.43
N ARG A 345 19.22 -5.10 4.36
CA ARG A 345 19.99 -5.98 5.22
C ARG A 345 20.07 -5.50 6.69
N ASN A 346 20.04 -4.20 6.92
CA ASN A 346 20.02 -3.68 8.27
C ASN A 346 18.68 -3.96 8.93
N LYS A 347 17.60 -3.77 8.17
CA LYS A 347 16.23 -3.96 8.64
C LYS A 347 15.85 -5.44 8.80
N TRP A 348 16.41 -6.33 7.95
CA TRP A 348 16.02 -7.75 7.88
C TRP A 348 17.25 -8.65 8.02
N ILE A 349 17.68 -8.93 9.26
CA ILE A 349 18.94 -9.64 9.58
C ILE A 349 18.94 -11.09 9.06
N ASP A 350 17.79 -11.77 9.10
CA ASP A 350 17.68 -13.18 8.70
C ASP A 350 17.80 -13.42 7.18
N ILE A 351 17.86 -12.35 6.39
CA ILE A 351 18.10 -12.48 4.96
C ILE A 351 19.59 -12.83 4.75
N LYS A 352 19.85 -14.04 4.28
CA LYS A 352 21.19 -14.51 3.94
C LYS A 352 21.70 -13.79 2.69
N MET A 353 22.22 -12.61 2.89
CA MET A 353 22.85 -11.82 1.84
C MET A 353 24.36 -11.86 2.04
N SER A 354 25.04 -12.88 1.51
CA SER A 354 26.50 -12.89 1.58
C SER A 354 27.10 -11.89 0.59
N GLY A 355 27.86 -10.93 1.12
CA GLY A 355 28.67 -10.01 0.30
C GLY A 355 27.95 -8.85 -0.38
N ILE A 356 26.59 -8.72 -0.27
CA ILE A 356 25.85 -7.60 -0.85
C ILE A 356 25.06 -6.81 0.18
N GLN A 357 24.71 -5.58 -0.19
CA GLN A 357 23.68 -4.75 0.44
C GLN A 357 22.64 -4.37 -0.61
N ILE A 358 21.38 -4.42 -0.24
CA ILE A 358 20.28 -3.94 -1.06
C ILE A 358 19.78 -2.63 -0.46
N VAL A 359 19.73 -1.60 -1.30
CA VAL A 359 19.17 -0.28 -0.94
C VAL A 359 17.97 -0.04 -1.83
N ARG A 360 16.81 0.24 -1.24
CA ARG A 360 15.63 0.66 -1.98
C ARG A 360 15.44 2.15 -1.84
N ALA A 361 15.38 2.84 -2.97
CA ALA A 361 15.03 4.25 -3.04
C ALA A 361 13.58 4.38 -3.49
N PHE A 362 12.76 5.05 -2.70
CA PHE A 362 11.34 5.25 -2.94
C PHE A 362 11.11 6.68 -3.44
N VAL A 363 10.34 6.81 -4.51
CA VAL A 363 9.86 8.08 -5.06
C VAL A 363 8.34 8.07 -4.94
N ASN A 364 7.81 8.77 -3.96
CA ASN A 364 6.39 8.76 -3.61
C ASN A 364 5.69 10.11 -3.84
N ARG A 365 6.43 11.23 -3.95
CA ARG A 365 5.86 12.54 -4.28
C ARG A 365 5.48 12.59 -5.75
N GLN A 366 4.25 12.98 -6.04
CA GLN A 366 3.68 12.88 -7.39
C GLN A 366 4.40 13.76 -8.41
N ASP A 367 4.91 14.91 -8.01
CA ASP A 367 5.70 15.77 -8.90
C ASP A 367 7.02 15.11 -9.33
N ALA A 368 7.71 14.46 -8.40
CA ALA A 368 8.91 13.67 -8.71
C ALA A 368 8.57 12.48 -9.62
N VAL A 369 7.48 11.76 -9.34
CA VAL A 369 7.00 10.66 -10.17
C VAL A 369 6.68 11.12 -11.58
N LYS A 370 5.99 12.24 -11.77
CA LYS A 370 5.69 12.83 -13.10
C LYS A 370 6.95 13.12 -13.91
N ILE A 371 7.97 13.69 -13.23
CA ILE A 371 9.26 13.99 -13.88
C ILE A 371 9.95 12.70 -14.36
N LEU A 372 9.92 11.65 -13.54
CA LEU A 372 10.64 10.40 -13.78
C LEU A 372 9.88 9.42 -14.68
N THR A 373 8.56 9.52 -14.79
CA THR A 373 7.72 8.54 -15.53
C THR A 373 8.16 8.36 -16.99
N ASN A 374 8.56 9.45 -17.65
CA ASN A 374 8.95 9.44 -19.06
C ASN A 374 10.45 9.19 -19.30
N LYS A 375 11.22 8.92 -18.24
CA LYS A 375 12.66 8.66 -18.33
C LYS A 375 12.94 7.16 -18.48
N THR A 376 14.09 6.85 -19.09
CA THR A 376 14.57 5.46 -19.16
C THR A 376 14.99 4.96 -17.77
N ASP A 377 15.17 3.65 -17.61
CA ASP A 377 15.63 3.05 -16.36
C ASP A 377 17.04 3.53 -16.00
N GLU A 378 17.89 3.74 -17.02
CA GLU A 378 19.24 4.28 -16.87
C GLU A 378 19.20 5.73 -16.38
N GLU A 379 18.37 6.58 -16.96
CA GLU A 379 18.23 7.98 -16.55
C GLU A 379 17.72 8.10 -15.12
N ILE A 380 16.73 7.27 -14.74
CA ILE A 380 16.21 7.25 -13.36
C ILE A 380 17.29 6.80 -12.40
N ARG A 381 18.00 5.70 -12.71
CA ARG A 381 19.14 5.23 -11.92
C ARG A 381 20.15 6.36 -11.68
N ASP A 382 20.58 7.04 -12.74
CA ASP A 382 21.64 8.04 -12.65
C ASP A 382 21.22 9.25 -11.82
N LEU A 383 19.98 9.74 -12.00
CA LEU A 383 19.43 10.84 -11.22
C LEU A 383 19.33 10.50 -9.73
N LEU A 384 18.84 9.30 -9.38
CA LEU A 384 18.71 8.93 -7.96
C LEU A 384 20.07 8.65 -7.32
N ILE A 385 21.02 8.08 -8.05
CA ILE A 385 22.38 7.88 -7.54
C ILE A 385 23.13 9.21 -7.35
N GLU A 386 22.99 10.14 -8.27
CA GLU A 386 23.56 11.48 -8.14
C GLU A 386 23.04 12.17 -6.87
N GLU A 387 21.72 12.19 -6.69
CA GLU A 387 21.09 12.75 -5.50
C GLU A 387 21.55 12.03 -4.22
N MET A 388 21.60 10.71 -4.21
CA MET A 388 22.09 9.93 -3.08
C MET A 388 23.56 10.23 -2.76
N ARG A 389 24.40 10.47 -3.75
CA ARG A 389 25.82 10.87 -3.54
C ARG A 389 25.95 12.25 -2.96
N GLU A 390 25.21 13.21 -3.46
CA GLU A 390 25.23 14.59 -2.95
C GLU A 390 24.75 14.67 -1.51
N VAL A 391 23.67 13.97 -1.23
CA VAL A 391 22.98 14.01 0.06
C VAL A 391 23.65 13.13 1.12
N HIS A 392 24.27 12.02 0.72
CA HIS A 392 24.78 10.99 1.67
C HIS A 392 26.28 10.83 1.69
N GLY A 393 27.03 11.52 0.82
CA GLY A 393 28.44 11.19 0.61
C GLY A 393 28.62 9.74 0.12
N PHE A 394 27.64 9.21 -0.58
CA PHE A 394 27.53 7.82 -0.96
C PHE A 394 28.53 7.48 -2.08
N VAL A 395 29.45 6.58 -1.84
CA VAL A 395 30.54 6.25 -2.75
C VAL A 395 30.58 4.74 -2.96
N GLY A 396 29.60 4.18 -3.66
CA GLY A 396 29.60 2.75 -3.99
C GLY A 396 29.38 2.52 -5.49
N ASN A 397 29.94 1.44 -6.03
CA ASN A 397 29.62 1.00 -7.36
C ASN A 397 28.35 0.15 -7.33
N ILE A 398 27.44 0.39 -8.27
CA ILE A 398 26.21 -0.37 -8.41
C ILE A 398 26.55 -1.68 -9.14
N GLU A 399 26.29 -2.82 -8.49
CA GLU A 399 26.39 -4.13 -9.15
C GLU A 399 25.21 -4.38 -10.09
N ARG A 400 24.01 -4.05 -9.60
CA ARG A 400 22.75 -4.14 -10.35
C ARG A 400 21.74 -3.13 -9.83
N TYR A 401 20.74 -2.83 -10.68
CA TYR A 401 19.57 -2.04 -10.28
C TYR A 401 18.32 -2.55 -10.99
N TYR A 402 17.17 -2.24 -10.40
CA TYR A 402 15.85 -2.58 -10.91
C TYR A 402 14.91 -1.41 -10.67
N VAL A 403 14.29 -0.92 -11.75
CA VAL A 403 13.29 0.16 -11.67
C VAL A 403 11.90 -0.44 -11.73
N SER A 404 11.14 -0.27 -10.67
CA SER A 404 9.75 -0.69 -10.59
C SER A 404 8.84 0.54 -10.67
N ARG A 405 8.12 0.70 -11.78
CA ARG A 405 7.09 1.73 -11.95
C ARG A 405 5.74 1.14 -11.63
N ILE A 406 5.07 1.66 -10.63
CA ILE A 406 3.76 1.19 -10.19
C ILE A 406 2.77 2.30 -10.52
N ASN A 407 2.22 2.25 -11.72
CA ASN A 407 1.25 3.23 -12.20
C ASN A 407 -0.13 2.97 -11.61
N ASN A 408 -0.81 4.04 -11.20
CA ASN A 408 -2.14 3.97 -10.59
C ASN A 408 -2.20 2.91 -9.50
N ASN A 409 -1.23 2.95 -8.57
CA ASN A 409 -1.03 1.94 -7.54
C ASN A 409 -2.25 1.79 -6.65
N TYR A 410 -2.77 2.91 -6.20
CA TYR A 410 -4.03 3.00 -5.47
C TYR A 410 -4.64 4.40 -5.65
N ARG A 411 -5.89 4.51 -5.34
CA ARG A 411 -6.68 5.72 -5.43
C ARG A 411 -6.37 6.65 -4.24
N PHE A 412 -6.44 7.96 -4.48
CA PHE A 412 -6.49 8.93 -3.40
C PHE A 412 -7.75 8.73 -2.55
N CYS A 413 -7.60 8.82 -1.23
CA CYS A 413 -8.72 8.89 -0.30
C CYS A 413 -9.15 10.35 -0.13
N ASP A 414 -9.74 10.95 -1.16
CA ASP A 414 -10.23 12.33 -1.14
C ASP A 414 -11.72 12.43 -0.75
N ASN A 415 -12.17 13.66 -0.51
CA ASN A 415 -13.55 13.91 -0.10
C ASN A 415 -14.55 13.50 -1.20
N TYR A 416 -14.22 13.72 -2.48
CA TYR A 416 -15.09 13.31 -3.58
C TYR A 416 -15.43 11.82 -3.51
N TYR A 417 -14.43 10.99 -3.30
CA TYR A 417 -14.66 9.55 -3.17
C TYR A 417 -15.56 9.22 -1.97
N ASN A 418 -15.26 9.79 -0.81
CA ASN A 418 -15.99 9.50 0.42
C ASN A 418 -17.47 9.88 0.31
N ASP A 419 -17.76 11.01 -0.32
CA ASP A 419 -19.11 11.53 -0.48
C ASP A 419 -19.93 10.71 -1.51
N ASN A 420 -19.26 10.15 -2.52
CA ASN A 420 -19.96 9.55 -3.67
C ASN A 420 -19.91 8.01 -3.69
N ILE A 421 -19.02 7.35 -2.93
CA ILE A 421 -18.82 5.89 -3.04
C ILE A 421 -20.08 5.08 -2.68
N ASN A 422 -20.85 5.50 -1.68
CA ASN A 422 -22.04 4.76 -1.27
C ASN A 422 -23.14 4.84 -2.32
N GLU A 423 -23.41 6.01 -2.89
CA GLU A 423 -24.37 6.16 -3.99
C GLU A 423 -23.90 5.38 -5.23
N PHE A 424 -22.62 5.42 -5.54
CA PHE A 424 -22.05 4.65 -6.63
C PHE A 424 -22.21 3.13 -6.44
N ASN A 425 -21.98 2.61 -5.24
CA ASN A 425 -22.15 1.19 -4.93
C ASN A 425 -23.62 0.75 -5.10
N GLU A 426 -24.58 1.53 -4.60
CA GLU A 426 -26.01 1.25 -4.78
C GLU A 426 -26.39 1.29 -6.27
N TYR A 427 -25.89 2.27 -7.02
CA TYR A 427 -26.12 2.35 -8.46
C TYR A 427 -25.61 1.11 -9.21
N ILE A 428 -24.37 0.66 -8.90
CA ILE A 428 -23.82 -0.56 -9.53
C ILE A 428 -24.66 -1.76 -9.18
N LYS A 429 -25.06 -1.91 -7.93
CA LYS A 429 -25.87 -3.04 -7.46
C LYS A 429 -27.25 -3.10 -8.14
N GLU A 430 -27.88 -1.97 -8.35
CA GLU A 430 -29.20 -1.90 -9.01
C GLU A 430 -29.11 -2.14 -10.52
N LYS A 431 -28.16 -1.48 -11.18
CA LYS A 431 -28.07 -1.52 -12.65
C LYS A 431 -27.34 -2.76 -13.16
N TYR A 432 -26.36 -3.24 -12.41
CA TYR A 432 -25.52 -4.38 -12.75
C TYR A 432 -25.54 -5.45 -11.65
N PRO A 433 -26.70 -6.06 -11.34
CA PRO A 433 -26.77 -7.11 -10.33
C PRO A 433 -25.78 -8.23 -10.66
N ASN A 434 -25.13 -8.79 -9.63
CA ASN A 434 -24.07 -9.81 -9.74
C ASN A 434 -22.76 -9.33 -10.39
N LEU A 435 -22.58 -8.03 -10.61
CA LEU A 435 -21.31 -7.42 -10.97
C LEU A 435 -20.68 -6.79 -9.72
N TYR A 436 -19.45 -7.18 -9.43
CA TYR A 436 -18.66 -6.66 -8.32
C TYR A 436 -17.41 -5.98 -8.86
N ILE A 437 -17.08 -4.82 -8.32
CA ILE A 437 -15.83 -4.13 -8.59
C ILE A 437 -15.08 -4.10 -7.26
N ILE A 438 -13.84 -4.63 -7.20
CA ILE A 438 -13.03 -4.69 -5.98
C ILE A 438 -11.57 -4.32 -6.27
N GLY A 439 -10.81 -4.14 -5.20
CA GLY A 439 -9.41 -3.78 -5.28
C GLY A 439 -9.19 -2.29 -5.46
N ASN A 440 -8.08 -1.92 -6.11
CA ASN A 440 -7.64 -0.53 -6.23
C ASN A 440 -8.64 0.42 -6.89
N SER A 441 -9.53 -0.12 -7.73
CA SER A 441 -10.56 0.67 -8.41
C SER A 441 -11.77 0.97 -7.53
N LYS A 442 -11.82 0.43 -6.31
CA LYS A 442 -12.92 0.70 -5.37
C LYS A 442 -12.40 1.07 -3.99
N LYS A 443 -12.12 0.12 -3.12
CA LYS A 443 -11.85 0.38 -1.69
C LYS A 443 -10.39 0.13 -1.29
N ALA A 444 -9.70 -0.79 -1.96
CA ALA A 444 -8.40 -1.22 -1.53
C ALA A 444 -7.31 -0.15 -1.75
N THR A 445 -6.74 0.35 -0.68
CA THR A 445 -5.62 1.30 -0.68
C THR A 445 -4.30 0.66 -0.25
N ASN A 446 -4.36 -0.55 0.32
CA ASN A 446 -3.21 -1.33 0.76
C ASN A 446 -3.50 -2.84 0.68
N ILE A 447 -2.53 -3.68 1.02
CA ILE A 447 -2.65 -5.14 0.99
C ILE A 447 -3.74 -5.64 1.96
N GLU A 448 -3.80 -5.06 3.15
CA GLU A 448 -4.77 -5.45 4.19
C GLU A 448 -6.21 -5.25 3.70
N ASN A 449 -6.51 -4.05 3.20
CA ASN A 449 -7.82 -3.72 2.64
C ASN A 449 -8.15 -4.57 1.41
N THR A 450 -7.15 -4.90 0.58
CA THR A 450 -7.31 -5.79 -0.57
C THR A 450 -7.80 -7.19 -0.15
N ILE A 451 -7.20 -7.76 0.89
CA ILE A 451 -7.56 -9.09 1.39
C ILE A 451 -8.93 -9.06 2.07
N LEU A 452 -9.21 -8.03 2.88
CA LEU A 452 -10.51 -7.88 3.54
C LEU A 452 -11.65 -7.73 2.54
N GLU A 453 -11.52 -6.85 1.56
CA GLU A 453 -12.54 -6.62 0.52
C GLU A 453 -12.79 -7.89 -0.29
N ALA A 454 -11.74 -8.62 -0.68
CA ALA A 454 -11.87 -9.89 -1.38
C ALA A 454 -12.63 -10.94 -0.54
N LYS A 455 -12.35 -11.02 0.76
CA LYS A 455 -13.03 -11.92 1.69
C LYS A 455 -14.49 -11.56 1.91
N GLU A 456 -14.80 -10.29 2.06
CA GLU A 456 -16.17 -9.77 2.21
C GLU A 456 -16.99 -10.04 0.96
N THR A 457 -16.46 -9.71 -0.22
CA THR A 457 -17.12 -9.96 -1.52
C THR A 457 -17.39 -11.45 -1.75
N ALA A 458 -16.43 -12.31 -1.40
CA ALA A 458 -16.64 -13.76 -1.50
C ALA A 458 -17.79 -14.25 -0.62
N LYS A 459 -17.93 -13.72 0.60
CA LYS A 459 -19.08 -14.04 1.49
C LYS A 459 -20.40 -13.56 0.90
N GLU A 460 -20.47 -12.31 0.44
CA GLU A 460 -21.66 -11.71 -0.16
C GLU A 460 -22.16 -12.53 -1.36
N ILE A 461 -21.27 -12.91 -2.26
CA ILE A 461 -21.60 -13.75 -3.42
C ILE A 461 -22.15 -15.10 -2.96
N LEU A 462 -21.50 -15.76 -1.99
CA LEU A 462 -21.96 -17.06 -1.51
C LEU A 462 -23.30 -17.00 -0.77
N GLU A 463 -23.63 -15.90 -0.13
CA GLU A 463 -24.93 -15.65 0.46
C GLU A 463 -26.03 -15.44 -0.60
N SER A 464 -25.69 -14.82 -1.73
CA SER A 464 -26.59 -14.59 -2.85
C SER A 464 -26.84 -15.85 -3.71
N ILE A 465 -25.91 -16.79 -3.74
CA ILE A 465 -26.08 -18.09 -4.41
C ILE A 465 -27.01 -18.97 -3.55
N LYS A 466 -28.26 -18.98 -3.87
CA LYS A 466 -29.31 -19.82 -3.24
C LYS A 466 -29.39 -21.20 -3.88
#